data_7434dcc07b812ad75dc880647b3eb465
#
_entry.id   7434dcc07b812ad75dc880647b3eb465
#
_cell.length_a   1.000
_cell.length_b   1.000
_cell.length_c   1.000
_cell.angle_alpha   90.00
_cell.angle_beta   90.00
_cell.angle_gamma   90.00
#
_symmetry.space_group_name_H-M   'P 1'
#
loop_
_entity.id
_entity.type
_entity.pdbx_description
1 polymer ?
#
loop_
_entity_poly.entity_id
_entity_poly.type
_entity_poly.pdbx_seq_one_letter_code
_entity_poly.pdbx_strand_id
1 'polypeptide(L)'
;MRIDLHNFFLYYDPKNPKHVAAVEQLEVDLVSKSPDLMEDTTNWVKIFRTKLEVVIPGILNVPYYPQTDNYRDANRTCNSSACAMCLQYFKPGTLVGAKGDDAYVQKVFAIGDTTDHSVQTKVLASYGVSSQFRYNLGFTELDRELSVGRPVIIGILHRGTLSAPTGGHMLVVIGKKGDDYVVNDPYGSLNDGYTGAVTNGKGAVYKRSDLQLRWLEKGKDKTGWGRIFDVKK
;
A
#
# COMPACT_ATOMS: atom_id res chain seq x y z
N MET A 1 11.47 -23.24 23.75
CA MET A 1 10.55 -22.21 23.25
C MET A 1 10.88 -21.98 21.78
N ARG A 2 9.99 -22.30 20.83
CA ARG A 2 10.22 -21.95 19.43
C ARG A 2 9.84 -20.49 19.29
N ILE A 3 10.82 -19.62 19.02
CA ILE A 3 10.55 -18.23 18.64
C ILE A 3 10.07 -18.28 17.21
N ASP A 4 8.85 -17.80 16.95
CA ASP A 4 8.37 -17.59 15.59
C ASP A 4 9.05 -16.33 15.03
N LEU A 5 10.23 -16.53 14.46
CA LEU A 5 11.03 -15.47 13.88
C LEU A 5 10.28 -14.70 12.76
N HIS A 6 9.36 -15.38 12.06
CA HIS A 6 8.56 -14.74 11.01
C HIS A 6 7.64 -13.66 11.59
N ASN A 7 6.93 -13.97 12.69
CA ASN A 7 6.08 -12.98 13.36
C ASN A 7 6.90 -11.90 14.08
N PHE A 8 8.05 -12.26 14.65
CA PHE A 8 8.94 -11.29 15.30
C PHE A 8 9.39 -10.20 14.29
N PHE A 9 9.79 -10.60 13.07
CA PHE A 9 10.27 -9.66 12.05
C PHE A 9 9.15 -8.82 11.43
N LEU A 10 7.92 -9.29 11.41
CA LEU A 10 6.75 -8.52 10.95
C LEU A 10 6.45 -7.30 11.85
N TYR A 11 6.86 -7.33 13.11
CA TYR A 11 6.57 -6.29 14.10
C TYR A 11 7.80 -5.51 14.59
N TYR A 12 8.99 -5.79 14.04
CA TYR A 12 10.20 -5.09 14.43
C TYR A 12 10.19 -3.64 13.95
N ASP A 13 10.33 -2.71 14.90
CA ASP A 13 10.51 -1.29 14.63
C ASP A 13 11.91 -0.87 15.14
N PRO A 14 12.87 -0.53 14.25
CA PRO A 14 14.22 -0.14 14.64
C PRO A 14 14.30 1.16 15.44
N LYS A 15 13.20 1.93 15.50
CA LYS A 15 13.08 3.14 16.34
C LYS A 15 12.49 2.85 17.71
N ASN A 16 11.98 1.64 17.94
CA ASN A 16 11.46 1.23 19.23
C ASN A 16 12.60 0.63 20.08
N PRO A 17 13.04 1.28 21.18
CA PRO A 17 14.16 0.80 21.98
C PRO A 17 13.92 -0.58 22.61
N LYS A 18 12.68 -0.97 22.84
CA LYS A 18 12.34 -2.32 23.32
C LYS A 18 12.55 -3.39 22.22
N HIS A 19 12.29 -3.06 20.96
CA HIS A 19 12.53 -3.97 19.85
C HIS A 19 14.02 -4.11 19.58
N VAL A 20 14.77 -3.01 19.66
CA VAL A 20 16.25 -3.03 19.53
C VAL A 20 16.86 -3.87 20.63
N ALA A 21 16.49 -3.64 21.90
CA ALA A 21 16.98 -4.42 23.04
C ALA A 21 16.63 -5.93 22.93
N ALA A 22 15.47 -6.28 22.40
CA ALA A 22 15.08 -7.66 22.16
C ALA A 22 15.95 -8.36 21.10
N VAL A 23 16.36 -7.62 20.04
CA VAL A 23 17.29 -8.13 19.02
C VAL A 23 18.70 -8.30 19.62
N GLU A 24 19.19 -7.32 20.37
CA GLU A 24 20.49 -7.38 21.06
C GLU A 24 20.53 -8.55 22.04
N GLN A 25 19.46 -8.78 22.81
CA GLN A 25 19.37 -9.94 23.72
C GLN A 25 19.35 -11.27 22.96
N LEU A 26 18.65 -11.33 21.81
CA LEU A 26 18.64 -12.51 20.95
C LEU A 26 20.03 -12.79 20.38
N GLU A 27 20.80 -11.77 20.00
CA GLU A 27 22.20 -11.89 19.57
C GLU A 27 23.06 -12.49 20.68
N VAL A 28 22.96 -11.99 21.90
CA VAL A 28 23.68 -12.50 23.09
C VAL A 28 23.32 -13.96 23.38
N ASP A 29 22.03 -14.30 23.32
CA ASP A 29 21.56 -15.67 23.59
C ASP A 29 22.01 -16.66 22.51
N LEU A 30 22.06 -16.28 21.24
CA LEU A 30 22.55 -17.10 20.14
C LEU A 30 24.06 -17.34 20.27
N VAL A 31 24.83 -16.30 20.57
CA VAL A 31 26.28 -16.38 20.75
C VAL A 31 26.62 -17.27 21.96
N SER A 32 25.90 -17.14 23.07
CA SER A 32 26.15 -17.92 24.29
C SER A 32 25.81 -19.41 24.17
N LYS A 33 24.84 -19.76 23.31
CA LYS A 33 24.34 -21.14 23.15
C LYS A 33 24.96 -21.92 22.01
N SER A 34 25.68 -21.24 21.10
CA SER A 34 26.27 -21.86 19.92
C SER A 34 27.60 -21.19 19.58
N PRO A 35 28.65 -21.40 20.41
CA PRO A 35 29.95 -20.75 20.20
C PRO A 35 30.59 -21.12 18.86
N ASP A 36 30.26 -22.27 18.27
CA ASP A 36 30.76 -22.68 16.94
C ASP A 36 30.19 -21.86 15.75
N LEU A 37 29.19 -21.04 16.01
CA LEU A 37 28.66 -20.08 15.02
C LEU A 37 29.38 -18.73 15.04
N MET A 38 30.41 -18.59 15.90
CA MET A 38 31.08 -17.29 16.16
C MET A 38 31.85 -16.72 14.97
N GLU A 39 32.44 -17.55 14.12
CA GLU A 39 33.13 -17.04 12.90
C GLU A 39 32.18 -16.45 11.87
N ASP A 40 30.91 -16.82 11.93
CA ASP A 40 29.88 -16.38 10.96
C ASP A 40 28.88 -15.36 11.55
N THR A 41 28.90 -15.12 12.89
CA THR A 41 27.93 -14.24 13.56
C THR A 41 27.99 -12.80 13.09
N THR A 42 29.18 -12.27 12.80
CA THR A 42 29.32 -10.91 12.25
C THR A 42 28.64 -10.80 10.87
N ASN A 43 28.72 -11.87 10.07
CA ASN A 43 28.03 -11.97 8.79
C ASN A 43 26.53 -12.17 8.96
N TRP A 44 26.10 -13.00 9.94
CA TRP A 44 24.68 -13.22 10.25
C TRP A 44 23.99 -11.96 10.76
N VAL A 45 24.62 -11.21 11.68
CA VAL A 45 24.11 -9.91 12.16
C VAL A 45 24.03 -8.90 11.01
N LYS A 46 25.05 -8.88 10.14
CA LYS A 46 25.02 -8.04 8.94
C LYS A 46 23.98 -8.50 7.93
N ILE A 47 23.81 -9.80 7.73
CA ILE A 47 22.76 -10.43 6.91
C ILE A 47 21.39 -10.20 7.55
N PHE A 48 21.25 -10.29 8.86
CA PHE A 48 20.03 -9.99 9.59
C PHE A 48 19.68 -8.51 9.49
N ARG A 49 20.64 -7.60 9.71
CA ARG A 49 20.43 -6.15 9.54
C ARG A 49 20.12 -5.78 8.09
N THR A 50 20.72 -6.46 7.11
CA THR A 50 20.45 -6.23 5.67
C THR A 50 19.15 -6.92 5.23
N LYS A 51 18.73 -8.02 5.85
CA LYS A 51 17.44 -8.68 5.60
C LYS A 51 16.28 -8.11 6.42
N LEU A 52 16.56 -7.25 7.40
CA LEU A 52 15.59 -6.40 8.09
C LEU A 52 15.16 -5.19 7.22
N GLU A 53 15.80 -4.95 6.08
CA GLU A 53 15.11 -4.25 5.00
C GLU A 53 13.91 -5.12 4.65
N VAL A 54 12.71 -4.59 4.90
CA VAL A 54 11.45 -5.21 4.52
C VAL A 54 11.58 -5.62 3.06
N VAL A 55 11.79 -6.91 2.79
CA VAL A 55 11.84 -7.43 1.43
C VAL A 55 10.43 -7.30 0.90
N ILE A 56 10.17 -6.16 0.26
CA ILE A 56 8.92 -5.98 -0.46
C ILE A 56 9.01 -6.91 -1.67
N PRO A 57 8.14 -7.93 -1.75
CA PRO A 57 8.06 -8.75 -2.95
C PRO A 57 7.92 -7.76 -4.10
N GLY A 58 8.50 -8.05 -5.25
CA GLY A 58 8.48 -7.17 -6.41
C GLY A 58 7.10 -6.56 -6.68
N ILE A 59 6.97 -5.68 -7.62
CA ILE A 59 5.72 -4.99 -7.95
C ILE A 59 4.56 -5.99 -8.04
N LEU A 60 3.51 -5.78 -7.24
CA LEU A 60 2.32 -6.64 -7.20
C LEU A 60 1.56 -6.53 -8.53
N ASN A 61 1.15 -7.66 -9.07
CA ASN A 61 0.39 -7.71 -10.33
C ASN A 61 -1.08 -7.34 -10.10
N VAL A 62 -1.32 -6.09 -9.69
CA VAL A 62 -2.67 -5.53 -9.50
C VAL A 62 -3.21 -5.08 -10.85
N PRO A 63 -4.39 -5.55 -11.28
CA PRO A 63 -5.01 -5.08 -12.51
C PRO A 63 -5.21 -3.57 -12.51
N TYR A 64 -5.16 -2.95 -13.68
CA TYR A 64 -5.36 -1.51 -13.84
C TYR A 64 -6.74 -1.22 -14.44
N TYR A 65 -7.51 -0.39 -13.77
CA TYR A 65 -8.79 0.12 -14.23
C TYR A 65 -8.76 1.66 -14.19
N PRO A 66 -8.82 2.32 -15.36
CA PRO A 66 -8.88 3.77 -15.39
C PRO A 66 -10.29 4.25 -14.98
N GLN A 67 -10.36 5.27 -14.13
CA GLN A 67 -11.66 5.83 -13.77
C GLN A 67 -12.34 6.62 -14.90
N THR A 68 -11.53 7.10 -15.86
CA THR A 68 -11.97 8.03 -16.89
C THR A 68 -12.92 7.43 -17.91
N ASP A 69 -13.00 6.11 -18.00
CA ASP A 69 -13.90 5.37 -18.89
C ASP A 69 -15.09 4.72 -18.17
N ASN A 70 -15.26 4.98 -16.87
CA ASN A 70 -16.41 4.54 -16.09
C ASN A 70 -17.72 5.13 -16.66
N TYR A 71 -18.74 4.33 -16.71
CA TYR A 71 -20.03 4.67 -17.32
C TYR A 71 -20.77 5.85 -16.66
N ARG A 72 -20.42 6.20 -15.41
CA ARG A 72 -21.07 7.25 -14.62
C ARG A 72 -20.07 7.98 -13.74
N ASP A 73 -20.19 9.31 -13.70
CA ASP A 73 -19.43 10.21 -12.81
C ASP A 73 -17.90 9.96 -12.81
N ALA A 74 -17.35 9.66 -13.99
CA ALA A 74 -15.96 9.23 -14.19
C ALA A 74 -14.93 10.12 -13.47
N ASN A 75 -15.19 11.43 -13.34
CA ASN A 75 -14.30 12.37 -12.64
C ASN A 75 -14.29 12.21 -11.11
N ARG A 76 -15.20 11.39 -10.54
CA ARG A 76 -15.35 11.19 -9.09
C ARG A 76 -15.13 9.76 -8.64
N THR A 77 -14.87 8.82 -9.55
CA THR A 77 -14.85 7.38 -9.27
C THR A 77 -13.48 6.82 -8.92
N CYS A 78 -12.48 7.66 -8.64
CA CYS A 78 -11.13 7.22 -8.28
C CYS A 78 -11.12 6.17 -7.15
N ASN A 79 -11.90 6.39 -6.08
CA ASN A 79 -12.01 5.47 -4.96
C ASN A 79 -12.62 4.12 -5.38
N SER A 80 -13.63 4.14 -6.25
CA SER A 80 -14.27 2.91 -6.74
C SER A 80 -13.35 2.12 -7.66
N SER A 81 -12.67 2.77 -8.63
CA SER A 81 -11.71 2.10 -9.51
C SER A 81 -10.52 1.54 -8.72
N ALA A 82 -10.00 2.28 -7.73
CA ALA A 82 -8.94 1.78 -6.84
C ALA A 82 -9.40 0.54 -6.03
N CYS A 83 -10.62 0.56 -5.49
CA CYS A 83 -11.19 -0.59 -4.80
C CYS A 83 -11.43 -1.78 -5.74
N ALA A 84 -11.89 -1.53 -6.97
CA ALA A 84 -12.08 -2.56 -7.99
C ALA A 84 -10.76 -3.24 -8.39
N MET A 85 -9.67 -2.48 -8.56
CA MET A 85 -8.33 -3.02 -8.80
C MET A 85 -7.92 -3.98 -7.69
N CYS A 86 -8.09 -3.58 -6.42
CA CYS A 86 -7.75 -4.43 -5.28
C CYS A 86 -8.69 -5.64 -5.16
N LEU A 87 -10.00 -5.49 -5.42
CA LEU A 87 -10.94 -6.60 -5.46
C LEU A 87 -10.50 -7.66 -6.48
N GLN A 88 -10.21 -7.25 -7.71
CA GLN A 88 -9.79 -8.17 -8.77
C GLN A 88 -8.45 -8.84 -8.45
N TYR A 89 -7.55 -8.14 -7.75
CA TYR A 89 -6.29 -8.71 -7.28
C TYR A 89 -6.48 -9.80 -6.23
N PHE A 90 -7.37 -9.59 -5.24
CA PHE A 90 -7.65 -10.58 -4.18
C PHE A 90 -8.60 -11.68 -4.62
N LYS A 91 -9.48 -11.40 -5.57
CA LYS A 91 -10.51 -12.31 -6.12
C LYS A 91 -10.46 -12.30 -7.65
N PRO A 92 -9.43 -12.91 -8.24
CA PRO A 92 -9.30 -12.96 -9.70
C PRO A 92 -10.54 -13.57 -10.37
N GLY A 93 -10.96 -12.99 -11.49
CA GLY A 93 -12.14 -13.43 -12.24
C GLY A 93 -13.47 -12.81 -11.75
N THR A 94 -13.47 -12.00 -10.69
CA THR A 94 -14.68 -11.32 -10.21
C THR A 94 -15.10 -10.18 -11.13
N LEU A 95 -14.14 -9.40 -11.61
CA LEU A 95 -14.35 -8.26 -12.51
C LEU A 95 -13.68 -8.58 -13.85
N VAL A 96 -14.47 -8.76 -14.90
CA VAL A 96 -14.00 -9.27 -16.19
C VAL A 96 -13.94 -8.16 -17.24
N GLY A 97 -12.87 -8.16 -18.04
CA GLY A 97 -12.67 -7.23 -19.16
C GLY A 97 -12.05 -5.89 -18.74
N ALA A 98 -11.75 -5.05 -19.73
CA ALA A 98 -11.06 -3.78 -19.56
C ALA A 98 -11.88 -2.75 -18.74
N LYS A 99 -13.20 -2.88 -18.76
CA LYS A 99 -14.17 -2.08 -17.98
C LYS A 99 -14.78 -2.91 -16.84
N GLY A 100 -14.02 -3.82 -16.26
CA GLY A 100 -14.50 -4.68 -15.16
C GLY A 100 -14.92 -3.88 -13.94
N ASP A 101 -14.33 -2.72 -13.71
CA ASP A 101 -14.70 -1.82 -12.62
C ASP A 101 -16.09 -1.17 -12.77
N ASP A 102 -16.66 -1.09 -13.97
CA ASP A 102 -18.05 -0.62 -14.15
C ASP A 102 -19.06 -1.46 -13.32
N ALA A 103 -18.88 -2.78 -13.24
CA ALA A 103 -19.72 -3.64 -12.41
C ALA A 103 -19.57 -3.33 -10.92
N TYR A 104 -18.36 -2.99 -10.48
CA TYR A 104 -18.09 -2.54 -9.10
C TYR A 104 -18.72 -1.17 -8.84
N VAL A 105 -18.50 -0.21 -9.74
CA VAL A 105 -19.05 1.15 -9.69
C VAL A 105 -20.58 1.11 -9.63
N GLN A 106 -21.23 0.24 -10.41
CA GLN A 106 -22.67 0.06 -10.38
C GLN A 106 -23.17 -0.38 -9.00
N LYS A 107 -22.48 -1.33 -8.35
CA LYS A 107 -22.83 -1.74 -6.97
C LYS A 107 -22.64 -0.61 -5.97
N VAL A 108 -21.58 0.19 -6.12
CA VAL A 108 -21.35 1.36 -5.26
C VAL A 108 -22.51 2.33 -5.36
N PHE A 109 -22.90 2.73 -6.56
CA PHE A 109 -24.01 3.68 -6.77
C PHE A 109 -25.39 3.12 -6.39
N ALA A 110 -25.54 1.81 -6.31
CA ALA A 110 -26.76 1.20 -5.78
C ALA A 110 -26.91 1.33 -4.26
N ILE A 111 -25.80 1.60 -3.54
CA ILE A 111 -25.76 1.69 -2.07
C ILE A 111 -25.59 3.12 -1.60
N GLY A 112 -24.78 3.93 -2.33
CA GLY A 112 -24.47 5.30 -1.93
C GLY A 112 -23.50 6.02 -2.88
N ASP A 113 -22.77 7.01 -2.36
CA ASP A 113 -21.85 7.81 -3.16
C ASP A 113 -20.49 7.12 -3.33
N THR A 114 -19.88 7.29 -4.51
CA THR A 114 -18.58 6.72 -4.87
C THR A 114 -17.42 7.25 -4.01
N THR A 115 -17.56 8.44 -3.42
CA THR A 115 -16.56 9.05 -2.54
C THR A 115 -16.70 8.62 -1.07
N ASP A 116 -17.80 7.95 -0.69
CA ASP A 116 -18.03 7.47 0.67
C ASP A 116 -17.20 6.20 0.93
N HIS A 117 -16.25 6.32 1.86
CA HIS A 117 -15.39 5.20 2.24
C HIS A 117 -16.15 4.05 2.92
N SER A 118 -17.26 4.33 3.60
CA SER A 118 -18.08 3.31 4.25
C SER A 118 -18.85 2.48 3.22
N VAL A 119 -19.32 3.10 2.14
CA VAL A 119 -19.93 2.43 0.99
C VAL A 119 -18.93 1.48 0.34
N GLN A 120 -17.70 1.94 0.08
CA GLN A 120 -16.65 1.08 -0.47
C GLN A 120 -16.38 -0.13 0.43
N THR A 121 -16.35 0.06 1.77
CA THR A 121 -16.16 -1.04 2.73
C THR A 121 -17.28 -2.08 2.62
N LYS A 122 -18.54 -1.63 2.52
CA LYS A 122 -19.71 -2.51 2.37
C LYS A 122 -19.67 -3.29 1.05
N VAL A 123 -19.32 -2.62 -0.05
CA VAL A 123 -19.24 -3.27 -1.37
C VAL A 123 -18.12 -4.31 -1.38
N LEU A 124 -16.92 -4.00 -0.91
CA LEU A 124 -15.81 -4.96 -0.80
C LEU A 124 -16.21 -6.16 0.07
N ALA A 125 -16.85 -5.92 1.23
CA ALA A 125 -17.33 -6.98 2.11
C ALA A 125 -18.35 -7.89 1.43
N SER A 126 -19.24 -7.35 0.56
CA SER A 126 -20.20 -8.15 -0.21
C SER A 126 -19.54 -9.12 -1.21
N TYR A 127 -18.29 -8.88 -1.58
CA TYR A 127 -17.46 -9.80 -2.35
C TYR A 127 -16.55 -10.68 -1.47
N GLY A 128 -16.68 -10.62 -0.14
CA GLY A 128 -15.84 -11.37 0.80
C GLY A 128 -14.41 -10.82 0.94
N VAL A 129 -14.21 -9.52 0.67
CA VAL A 129 -12.94 -8.81 0.87
C VAL A 129 -13.07 -7.89 2.08
N SER A 130 -12.40 -8.26 3.17
CA SER A 130 -12.33 -7.46 4.40
C SER A 130 -11.34 -6.30 4.22
N SER A 131 -11.75 -5.10 4.59
CA SER A 131 -10.92 -3.90 4.50
C SER A 131 -11.30 -2.84 5.53
N GLN A 132 -10.36 -1.98 5.88
CA GLN A 132 -10.55 -0.85 6.78
C GLN A 132 -10.04 0.43 6.14
N PHE A 133 -10.81 1.50 6.21
CA PHE A 133 -10.34 2.84 5.90
C PHE A 133 -9.78 3.50 7.16
N ARG A 134 -8.57 4.07 7.07
CA ARG A 134 -7.82 4.61 8.20
C ARG A 134 -7.28 6.00 7.87
N TYR A 135 -7.06 6.81 8.92
CA TYR A 135 -6.52 8.17 8.83
C TYR A 135 -5.17 8.33 9.54
N ASN A 136 -4.55 7.22 9.92
CA ASN A 136 -3.31 7.18 10.68
C ASN A 136 -2.26 6.27 10.04
N LEU A 137 -2.25 6.23 8.71
CA LEU A 137 -1.25 5.49 7.94
C LEU A 137 0.02 6.31 7.76
N GLY A 138 1.13 5.61 7.59
CA GLY A 138 2.43 6.15 7.27
C GLY A 138 3.19 5.20 6.35
N PHE A 139 4.42 5.58 6.01
CA PHE A 139 5.24 4.75 5.12
C PHE A 139 5.59 3.38 5.72
N THR A 140 5.73 3.29 7.04
CA THR A 140 5.99 2.01 7.72
C THR A 140 4.83 1.03 7.53
N GLU A 141 3.58 1.48 7.69
CA GLU A 141 2.40 0.66 7.43
C GLU A 141 2.30 0.26 5.96
N LEU A 142 2.61 1.18 5.06
CA LEU A 142 2.61 0.94 3.62
C LEU A 142 3.61 -0.15 3.24
N ASP A 143 4.86 -0.02 3.70
CA ASP A 143 5.92 -0.99 3.45
C ASP A 143 5.58 -2.36 4.05
N ARG A 144 4.99 -2.40 5.24
CA ARG A 144 4.54 -3.63 5.87
C ARG A 144 3.46 -4.35 5.05
N GLU A 145 2.43 -3.66 4.58
CA GLU A 145 1.36 -4.28 3.78
C GLU A 145 1.92 -4.81 2.45
N LEU A 146 2.77 -4.03 1.78
CA LEU A 146 3.42 -4.47 0.55
C LEU A 146 4.31 -5.70 0.77
N SER A 147 5.03 -5.78 1.90
CA SER A 147 5.93 -6.92 2.20
C SER A 147 5.20 -8.25 2.34
N VAL A 148 3.93 -8.22 2.70
CA VAL A 148 3.07 -9.40 2.79
C VAL A 148 2.16 -9.58 1.57
N GLY A 149 2.46 -8.89 0.46
CA GLY A 149 1.75 -9.03 -0.81
C GLY A 149 0.39 -8.36 -0.83
N ARG A 150 0.14 -7.35 0.01
CA ARG A 150 -1.11 -6.61 0.03
C ARG A 150 -0.94 -5.20 -0.52
N PRO A 151 -1.63 -4.84 -1.62
CA PRO A 151 -1.68 -3.47 -2.11
C PRO A 151 -2.39 -2.58 -1.11
N VAL A 152 -2.06 -1.29 -1.10
CA VAL A 152 -2.70 -0.30 -0.23
C VAL A 152 -3.32 0.80 -1.08
N ILE A 153 -4.57 1.14 -0.83
CA ILE A 153 -5.16 2.33 -1.44
C ILE A 153 -4.83 3.52 -0.55
N ILE A 154 -4.20 4.53 -1.11
CA ILE A 154 -3.93 5.79 -0.40
C ILE A 154 -4.69 6.94 -1.03
N GLY A 155 -5.03 7.93 -0.21
CA GLY A 155 -5.60 9.17 -0.67
C GLY A 155 -4.56 10.27 -0.69
N ILE A 156 -4.44 10.98 -1.81
CA ILE A 156 -3.47 12.06 -1.96
C ILE A 156 -4.16 13.37 -2.34
N LEU A 157 -3.48 14.48 -2.07
CA LEU A 157 -3.84 15.80 -2.59
C LEU A 157 -3.13 15.98 -3.95
N HIS A 158 -3.84 15.69 -5.04
CA HIS A 158 -3.25 15.53 -6.37
C HIS A 158 -3.12 16.82 -7.17
N ARG A 159 -3.73 17.92 -6.71
CA ARG A 159 -3.68 19.24 -7.34
C ARG A 159 -2.82 20.21 -6.53
N GLY A 160 -2.67 21.43 -7.06
CA GLY A 160 -1.85 22.46 -6.42
C GLY A 160 -0.35 22.14 -6.44
N THR A 161 0.43 22.98 -5.76
CA THR A 161 1.90 22.77 -5.61
C THR A 161 2.21 21.82 -4.46
N LEU A 162 3.46 21.35 -4.36
CA LEU A 162 3.89 20.53 -3.22
C LEU A 162 3.83 21.28 -1.89
N SER A 163 3.99 22.60 -1.89
CA SER A 163 3.88 23.44 -0.68
C SER A 163 2.43 23.78 -0.30
N ALA A 164 1.49 23.65 -1.25
CA ALA A 164 0.06 23.89 -1.05
C ALA A 164 -0.77 22.87 -1.86
N PRO A 165 -0.70 21.58 -1.52
CA PRO A 165 -1.42 20.55 -2.24
C PRO A 165 -2.92 20.61 -1.92
N THR A 166 -3.76 20.32 -2.92
CA THR A 166 -5.22 20.34 -2.83
C THR A 166 -5.85 19.20 -3.62
N GLY A 167 -7.17 19.05 -3.51
CA GLY A 167 -7.95 18.10 -4.32
C GLY A 167 -7.70 16.64 -3.95
N GLY A 168 -8.66 16.01 -3.27
CA GLY A 168 -8.57 14.60 -2.88
C GLY A 168 -8.63 13.64 -4.05
N HIS A 169 -7.78 12.61 -4.05
CA HIS A 169 -7.71 11.57 -5.07
C HIS A 169 -7.26 10.24 -4.46
N MET A 170 -7.78 9.12 -4.96
CA MET A 170 -7.45 7.78 -4.47
C MET A 170 -6.69 7.00 -5.55
N LEU A 171 -5.60 6.35 -5.15
CA LEU A 171 -4.77 5.49 -6.00
C LEU A 171 -4.31 4.24 -5.24
N VAL A 172 -3.80 3.25 -5.96
CA VAL A 172 -3.33 1.98 -5.39
C VAL A 172 -1.81 1.93 -5.40
N VAL A 173 -1.19 1.76 -4.25
CA VAL A 173 0.24 1.47 -4.14
C VAL A 173 0.45 -0.03 -4.30
N ILE A 174 1.30 -0.42 -5.25
CA ILE A 174 1.49 -1.81 -5.68
C ILE A 174 2.92 -2.32 -5.51
N GLY A 175 3.85 -1.47 -5.08
CA GLY A 175 5.24 -1.87 -4.87
C GLY A 175 6.17 -0.69 -4.68
N LYS A 176 7.48 -0.97 -4.75
CA LYS A 176 8.55 0.04 -4.66
C LYS A 176 9.56 -0.10 -5.79
N LYS A 177 10.21 1.02 -6.09
CA LYS A 177 11.40 1.09 -6.96
C LYS A 177 12.43 1.96 -6.25
N GLY A 178 13.37 1.32 -5.56
CA GLY A 178 14.23 2.00 -4.58
C GLY A 178 13.39 2.56 -3.43
N ASP A 179 13.58 3.84 -3.11
CA ASP A 179 12.79 4.53 -2.08
C ASP A 179 11.41 4.99 -2.56
N ASP A 180 11.20 5.04 -3.88
CA ASP A 180 9.97 5.54 -4.49
C ASP A 180 8.90 4.44 -4.58
N TYR A 181 7.64 4.84 -4.72
CA TYR A 181 6.50 3.93 -4.76
C TYR A 181 5.96 3.74 -6.17
N VAL A 182 5.67 2.49 -6.51
CA VAL A 182 4.99 2.13 -7.76
C VAL A 182 3.49 2.11 -7.48
N VAL A 183 2.73 2.78 -8.32
CA VAL A 183 1.30 2.97 -8.13
C VAL A 183 0.49 2.63 -9.37
N ASN A 184 -0.76 2.25 -9.18
CA ASN A 184 -1.80 2.30 -10.19
C ASN A 184 -2.70 3.51 -9.87
N ASP A 185 -2.57 4.57 -10.66
CA ASP A 185 -3.36 5.78 -10.51
C ASP A 185 -4.50 5.79 -11.55
N PRO A 186 -5.77 5.66 -11.13
CA PRO A 186 -6.89 5.51 -12.06
C PRO A 186 -7.18 6.75 -12.92
N TYR A 187 -6.63 7.91 -12.57
CA TYR A 187 -6.85 9.16 -13.32
C TYR A 187 -5.77 9.44 -14.36
N GLY A 188 -4.67 8.67 -14.35
CA GLY A 188 -3.49 8.89 -15.19
C GLY A 188 -2.24 9.08 -14.35
N SER A 189 -1.26 9.85 -14.82
CA SER A 189 -0.04 10.07 -14.06
C SER A 189 0.06 11.48 -13.49
N LEU A 190 0.35 11.57 -12.18
CA LEU A 190 0.68 12.85 -11.55
C LEU A 190 1.99 13.44 -12.10
N ASN A 191 2.91 12.58 -12.60
CA ASN A 191 4.20 13.02 -13.11
C ASN A 191 4.09 13.88 -14.37
N ASP A 192 3.04 13.71 -15.15
CA ASP A 192 2.73 14.53 -16.33
C ASP A 192 1.59 15.52 -16.09
N GLY A 193 1.17 15.70 -14.83
CA GLY A 193 0.06 16.58 -14.46
C GLY A 193 -1.30 16.11 -14.99
N TYR A 194 -1.44 14.80 -15.25
CA TYR A 194 -2.64 14.18 -15.84
C TYR A 194 -2.99 14.68 -17.25
N THR A 195 -2.01 15.18 -17.99
CA THR A 195 -2.19 15.66 -19.37
C THR A 195 -1.86 14.59 -20.42
N GLY A 196 -1.20 13.50 -20.00
CA GLY A 196 -0.84 12.38 -20.85
C GLY A 196 -1.95 11.34 -20.98
N ALA A 197 -1.61 10.19 -21.58
CA ALA A 197 -2.53 9.07 -21.68
C ALA A 197 -2.89 8.56 -20.27
N VAL A 198 -4.16 8.21 -20.04
CA VAL A 198 -4.60 7.67 -18.75
C VAL A 198 -3.82 6.41 -18.35
N THR A 199 -3.37 5.61 -19.32
CA THR A 199 -2.54 4.42 -19.12
C THR A 199 -1.16 4.73 -18.50
N ASN A 200 -0.70 6.00 -18.50
CA ASN A 200 0.52 6.41 -17.82
C ASN A 200 0.40 6.26 -16.28
N GLY A 201 -0.82 6.14 -15.77
CA GLY A 201 -1.09 5.83 -14.36
C GLY A 201 -0.82 4.38 -13.98
N LYS A 202 -0.73 3.46 -14.95
CA LYS A 202 -0.44 2.05 -14.70
C LYS A 202 1.04 1.86 -14.35
N GLY A 203 1.33 1.47 -13.13
CA GLY A 203 2.72 1.26 -12.68
C GLY A 203 3.56 2.55 -12.65
N ALA A 204 2.92 3.70 -12.51
CA ALA A 204 3.62 4.98 -12.38
C ALA A 204 4.51 4.99 -11.14
N VAL A 205 5.68 5.62 -11.22
CA VAL A 205 6.59 5.74 -10.08
C VAL A 205 6.46 7.14 -9.49
N TYR A 206 5.97 7.22 -8.26
CA TYR A 206 5.83 8.47 -7.52
C TYR A 206 6.92 8.60 -6.47
N LYS A 207 7.59 9.75 -6.46
CA LYS A 207 8.67 10.03 -5.50
C LYS A 207 8.13 9.98 -4.08
N ARG A 208 8.85 9.28 -3.19
CA ARG A 208 8.53 9.25 -1.76
C ARG A 208 8.43 10.66 -1.16
N SER A 209 9.34 11.57 -1.55
CA SER A 209 9.33 12.96 -1.10
C SER A 209 8.06 13.71 -1.46
N ASP A 210 7.52 13.48 -2.65
CA ASP A 210 6.31 14.13 -3.15
C ASP A 210 5.08 13.53 -2.47
N LEU A 211 5.03 12.20 -2.32
CA LEU A 211 3.98 11.52 -1.56
C LEU A 211 3.96 11.96 -0.10
N GLN A 212 5.12 12.22 0.53
CA GLN A 212 5.17 12.73 1.89
C GLN A 212 4.38 14.03 2.06
N LEU A 213 4.46 14.93 1.09
CA LEU A 213 3.77 16.21 1.13
C LEU A 213 2.31 16.15 0.65
N ARG A 214 1.99 15.20 -0.24
CA ARG A 214 0.65 15.07 -0.81
C ARG A 214 -0.25 14.09 -0.05
N TRP A 215 0.33 13.15 0.68
CA TRP A 215 -0.40 12.11 1.42
C TRP A 215 -0.46 12.37 2.92
N LEU A 216 0.65 12.85 3.50
CA LEU A 216 0.74 13.07 4.95
C LEU A 216 0.44 14.53 5.28
N GLU A 217 -0.32 14.77 6.35
CA GLU A 217 -0.63 16.13 6.80
C GLU A 217 0.66 16.89 7.14
N LYS A 218 0.98 17.92 6.34
CA LYS A 218 2.23 18.69 6.46
C LYS A 218 3.48 17.80 6.51
N GLY A 219 3.45 16.65 5.84
CA GLY A 219 4.55 15.69 5.84
C GLY A 219 4.74 14.90 7.15
N LYS A 220 3.82 15.01 8.12
CA LYS A 220 3.91 14.34 9.42
C LYS A 220 3.55 12.86 9.28
N ASP A 221 4.42 11.98 9.76
CA ASP A 221 4.18 10.54 9.73
C ASP A 221 2.91 10.15 10.51
N LYS A 222 2.27 9.07 10.09
CA LYS A 222 1.02 8.51 10.67
C LYS A 222 -0.18 9.47 10.62
N THR A 223 -0.23 10.31 9.59
CA THR A 223 -1.39 11.18 9.30
C THR A 223 -1.99 10.90 7.93
N GLY A 224 -1.45 9.93 7.22
CA GLY A 224 -1.94 9.50 5.91
C GLY A 224 -3.29 8.81 6.02
N TRP A 225 -4.10 9.00 5.01
CA TRP A 225 -5.42 8.37 4.89
C TRP A 225 -5.45 7.39 3.72
N GLY A 226 -6.18 6.28 3.92
CA GLY A 226 -6.19 5.21 2.94
C GLY A 226 -6.89 3.96 3.44
N ARG A 227 -6.87 2.91 2.62
CA ARG A 227 -7.51 1.62 2.88
C ARG A 227 -6.49 0.50 2.89
N ILE A 228 -6.53 -0.28 3.95
CA ILE A 228 -5.79 -1.54 4.09
C ILE A 228 -6.75 -2.73 4.02
N PHE A 229 -6.21 -3.89 3.70
CA PHE A 229 -6.97 -5.11 3.50
C PHE A 229 -6.57 -6.18 4.51
N ASP A 230 -7.56 -6.85 5.09
CA ASP A 230 -7.36 -8.00 5.98
C ASP A 230 -7.73 -9.28 5.22
N VAL A 231 -6.93 -9.60 4.22
CA VAL A 231 -7.10 -10.78 3.36
C VAL A 231 -5.77 -11.52 3.32
N LYS A 232 -5.79 -12.81 3.65
CA LYS A 232 -4.67 -13.72 3.38
C LYS A 232 -4.71 -14.11 1.91
N LYS A 233 -3.60 -13.97 1.24
CA LYS A 233 -3.42 -14.46 -0.12
C LYS A 233 -2.77 -15.83 -0.11
#